data_c2ceb000f748a741795b9fe70281097c
#
_entry.id   c2ceb000f748a741795b9fe70281097c
#
_cell.length_a   1.000
_cell.length_b   1.000
_cell.length_c   1.000
_cell.angle_alpha   90.00
_cell.angle_beta   90.00
_cell.angle_gamma   90.00
#
_symmetry.space_group_name_H-M   'P 1'
#
loop_
_entity.id
_entity.type
_entity.pdbx_description
1 polymer ?
#
loop_
_entity_poly.entity_id
_entity_poly.type
_entity_poly.pdbx_seq_one_letter_code
_entity_poly.pdbx_strand_id
1 'polypeptide(L)'
;MAIRRRTALTLVLIAAAVLVALIILAPALFNLDRYRTEVISYLQEKTGKPVEIGRLALTLFPSLSIRVDDFGLKNPAGFPSGYFVKARRIDATLDARALLHRQVVIKSLKLNDAVLNLVSDPDEGWNFENSTPSKTSEKVSPGGSHTSFWGVISEVEIEGGQLVASYHLPSDEPGVIIFEAHNVSSKLKQVDLGAFMDPSSSSFAAQGDLRADSVRFVSIQGTNVKSKLWLMAKQVFFVDGSLEAYGGSGAGDLSFNLAGRDASFSANAQMNGVDVAHLLAAFPQGRGKMTGKMEGTMKFAGEIEHSHDPLAGIHGAGRLTVRNGQAPSLKLNANVMKLARFNNLGPAAQNPDSFSSLSADLELANQRISSRQINIVGYGVNAQCSGSLNVAGAGSVDYQGVAEILATQGFFTNTLARLSGATLKNRKLSFPFRVSGTIDNPKFSVAH
;
A
#
# COMPACT_ATOMS: atom_id res chain seq x y z
N MET A 1 28.24 -18.97 65.64
CA MET A 1 27.68 -19.23 64.28
C MET A 1 27.26 -17.96 63.53
N ALA A 2 26.85 -16.88 64.16
CA ALA A 2 26.38 -15.63 63.52
C ALA A 2 27.49 -14.79 62.80
N ILE A 3 28.73 -14.83 63.25
CA ILE A 3 29.82 -14.07 62.66
C ILE A 3 30.24 -14.58 61.28
N ARG A 4 30.21 -15.92 61.06
CA ARG A 4 30.51 -16.54 59.73
C ARG A 4 29.45 -16.21 58.66
N ARG A 5 28.19 -16.02 59.07
CA ARG A 5 27.12 -15.64 58.10
C ARG A 5 27.24 -14.19 57.65
N ARG A 6 27.67 -13.26 58.51
CA ARG A 6 27.85 -11.84 58.17
C ARG A 6 29.04 -11.65 57.22
N THR A 7 30.17 -12.34 57.45
CA THR A 7 31.34 -12.31 56.54
C THR A 7 31.04 -12.96 55.19
N ALA A 8 30.27 -14.02 55.15
CA ALA A 8 29.84 -14.64 53.88
C ALA A 8 28.90 -13.68 53.07
N LEU A 9 27.98 -13.00 53.74
CA LEU A 9 27.08 -12.04 53.11
C LEU A 9 27.81 -10.81 52.53
N THR A 10 28.80 -10.29 53.30
CA THR A 10 29.65 -9.18 52.82
C THR A 10 30.52 -9.57 51.65
N LEU A 11 31.08 -10.77 51.62
CA LEU A 11 31.85 -11.29 50.47
C LEU A 11 30.96 -11.46 49.22
N VAL A 12 29.74 -11.95 49.39
CA VAL A 12 28.78 -12.04 48.27
C VAL A 12 28.37 -10.67 47.74
N LEU A 13 28.17 -9.70 48.63
CA LEU A 13 27.84 -8.32 48.21
C LEU A 13 29.02 -7.65 47.50
N ILE A 14 30.26 -7.84 47.97
CA ILE A 14 31.46 -7.34 47.30
C ILE A 14 31.65 -8.00 45.97
N ALA A 15 31.49 -9.33 45.88
CA ALA A 15 31.55 -10.04 44.59
C ALA A 15 30.47 -9.58 43.61
N ALA A 16 29.24 -9.35 44.10
CA ALA A 16 28.16 -8.79 43.28
C ALA A 16 28.47 -7.36 42.84
N ALA A 17 29.03 -6.51 43.72
CA ALA A 17 29.39 -5.13 43.36
C ALA A 17 30.57 -5.11 42.34
N VAL A 18 31.54 -5.98 42.48
CA VAL A 18 32.65 -6.14 41.52
C VAL A 18 32.13 -6.67 40.18
N LEU A 19 31.19 -7.61 40.21
CA LEU A 19 30.56 -8.12 38.96
C LEU A 19 29.76 -7.03 38.26
N VAL A 20 28.97 -6.24 39.01
CA VAL A 20 28.23 -5.09 38.49
C VAL A 20 29.20 -4.02 37.95
N ALA A 21 30.28 -3.72 38.67
CA ALA A 21 31.31 -2.79 38.18
C ALA A 21 32.00 -3.29 36.91
N LEU A 22 32.33 -4.59 36.83
CA LEU A 22 32.86 -5.22 35.60
C LEU A 22 31.86 -5.14 34.43
N ILE A 23 30.59 -5.39 34.66
CA ILE A 23 29.53 -5.27 33.63
C ILE A 23 29.41 -3.81 33.15
N ILE A 24 29.52 -2.84 34.03
CA ILE A 24 29.42 -1.42 33.68
C ILE A 24 30.71 -0.91 33.01
N LEU A 25 31.87 -1.38 33.40
CA LEU A 25 33.17 -0.95 32.88
C LEU A 25 33.60 -1.69 31.61
N ALA A 26 33.11 -2.93 31.40
CA ALA A 26 33.51 -3.74 30.26
C ALA A 26 33.25 -3.03 28.89
N PRO A 27 32.12 -2.31 28.65
CA PRO A 27 31.93 -1.57 27.42
C PRO A 27 32.98 -0.47 27.18
N ALA A 28 33.48 0.12 28.25
CA ALA A 28 34.55 1.14 28.18
C ALA A 28 35.94 0.51 27.91
N LEU A 29 36.14 -0.75 28.34
CA LEU A 29 37.39 -1.49 28.10
C LEU A 29 37.42 -2.13 26.69
N PHE A 30 36.26 -2.48 26.13
CA PHE A 30 36.14 -3.02 24.80
C PHE A 30 35.67 -1.94 23.81
N ASN A 31 36.58 -1.08 23.36
CA ASN A 31 36.30 -0.09 22.32
C ASN A 31 36.08 -0.78 20.97
N LEU A 32 34.81 -1.13 20.69
CA LEU A 32 34.43 -1.80 19.44
C LEU A 32 34.58 -0.87 18.23
N ASP A 33 34.56 0.44 18.45
CA ASP A 33 34.65 1.46 17.38
C ASP A 33 35.98 1.39 16.61
N ARG A 34 37.06 0.87 17.24
CA ARG A 34 38.35 0.65 16.55
C ARG A 34 38.26 -0.34 15.39
N TYR A 35 37.25 -1.23 15.39
CA TYR A 35 37.01 -2.21 14.34
C TYR A 35 35.99 -1.72 13.31
N ARG A 36 35.60 -0.46 13.39
CA ARG A 36 34.57 0.11 12.50
C ARG A 36 34.95 -0.03 11.02
N THR A 37 36.20 0.27 10.68
CA THR A 37 36.70 0.20 9.30
C THR A 37 36.67 -1.24 8.77
N GLU A 38 37.04 -2.21 9.58
CA GLU A 38 37.01 -3.63 9.20
C GLU A 38 35.59 -4.11 9.01
N VAL A 39 34.65 -3.68 9.88
CA VAL A 39 33.21 -4.00 9.74
C VAL A 39 32.64 -3.37 8.47
N ILE A 40 32.97 -2.12 8.17
CA ILE A 40 32.57 -1.45 6.95
C ILE A 40 33.08 -2.23 5.73
N SER A 41 34.38 -2.53 5.68
CA SER A 41 34.98 -3.26 4.56
C SER A 41 34.33 -4.63 4.35
N TYR A 42 34.10 -5.36 5.44
CA TYR A 42 33.43 -6.66 5.39
C TYR A 42 31.99 -6.58 4.86
N LEU A 43 31.21 -5.60 5.35
CA LEU A 43 29.83 -5.40 4.87
C LEU A 43 29.80 -4.95 3.41
N GLN A 44 30.73 -4.09 2.98
CA GLN A 44 30.88 -3.68 1.57
C GLN A 44 31.21 -4.88 0.67
N GLU A 45 32.13 -5.75 1.09
CA GLU A 45 32.46 -6.96 0.35
C GLU A 45 31.26 -7.89 0.20
N LYS A 46 30.47 -8.05 1.28
CA LYS A 46 29.33 -8.96 1.30
C LYS A 46 28.08 -8.41 0.62
N THR A 47 27.85 -7.11 0.67
CA THR A 47 26.66 -6.49 0.08
C THR A 47 26.91 -5.96 -1.33
N GLY A 48 28.16 -5.79 -1.74
CA GLY A 48 28.53 -5.13 -3.00
C GLY A 48 28.18 -3.63 -3.03
N LYS A 49 27.80 -3.03 -1.90
CA LYS A 49 27.31 -1.66 -1.78
C LYS A 49 28.18 -0.85 -0.81
N PRO A 50 28.34 0.48 -1.04
CA PRO A 50 29.03 1.33 -0.07
C PRO A 50 28.27 1.40 1.26
N VAL A 51 29.00 1.17 2.36
CA VAL A 51 28.46 1.15 3.73
C VAL A 51 29.07 2.31 4.52
N GLU A 52 28.23 2.96 5.32
CA GLU A 52 28.63 3.98 6.28
C GLU A 52 28.16 3.59 7.69
N ILE A 53 29.03 3.80 8.67
CA ILE A 53 28.76 3.56 10.09
C ILE A 53 29.30 4.75 10.87
N GLY A 54 28.46 5.43 11.64
CA GLY A 54 28.90 6.53 12.49
C GLY A 54 29.68 6.03 13.71
N ARG A 55 29.11 5.11 14.47
CA ARG A 55 29.71 4.57 15.68
C ARG A 55 29.34 3.12 15.92
N LEU A 56 30.30 2.34 16.46
CA LEU A 56 30.09 0.99 16.97
C LEU A 56 30.25 0.94 18.48
N ALA A 57 29.33 0.35 19.21
CA ALA A 57 29.41 0.17 20.64
C ALA A 57 28.94 -1.23 21.06
N LEU A 58 29.51 -1.75 22.13
CA LEU A 58 29.11 -2.99 22.77
C LEU A 58 28.22 -2.67 23.96
N THR A 59 27.07 -3.32 24.07
CA THR A 59 26.18 -3.25 25.23
C THR A 59 26.11 -4.65 25.83
N LEU A 60 26.32 -4.76 27.15
CA LEU A 60 26.32 -6.04 27.86
C LEU A 60 25.02 -6.29 28.62
N PHE A 61 24.29 -5.25 28.97
CA PHE A 61 23.05 -5.34 29.74
C PHE A 61 21.93 -4.52 29.07
N PRO A 62 20.68 -5.02 29.02
CA PRO A 62 20.19 -6.29 29.56
C PRO A 62 20.58 -7.51 28.71
N SER A 63 21.06 -7.35 27.51
CA SER A 63 21.54 -8.39 26.62
C SER A 63 22.85 -7.98 25.97
N LEU A 64 23.65 -9.00 25.60
CA LEU A 64 24.86 -8.78 24.81
C LEU A 64 24.45 -8.32 23.42
N SER A 65 24.72 -7.06 23.07
CA SER A 65 24.30 -6.46 21.82
C SER A 65 25.39 -5.58 21.22
N ILE A 66 25.49 -5.59 19.90
CA ILE A 66 26.27 -4.61 19.14
C ILE A 66 25.31 -3.48 18.75
N ARG A 67 25.64 -2.28 19.14
CA ARG A 67 24.94 -1.07 18.71
C ARG A 67 25.69 -0.40 17.58
N VAL A 68 24.96 -0.09 16.53
CA VAL A 68 25.43 0.66 15.37
C VAL A 68 24.63 1.96 15.31
N ASP A 69 25.27 3.08 15.48
CA ASP A 69 24.63 4.39 15.30
C ASP A 69 24.97 4.93 13.89
N ASP A 70 24.01 5.62 13.27
CA ASP A 70 24.10 6.25 11.95
C ASP A 70 24.55 5.27 10.84
N PHE A 71 23.82 4.17 10.74
CA PHE A 71 24.03 3.17 9.67
C PHE A 71 23.49 3.68 8.34
N GLY A 72 24.27 3.54 7.28
CA GLY A 72 23.87 3.81 5.90
C GLY A 72 24.40 2.74 4.94
N LEU A 73 23.51 2.20 4.13
CA LEU A 73 23.82 1.36 2.98
C LEU A 73 23.38 2.11 1.73
N LYS A 74 24.34 2.54 0.90
CA LYS A 74 24.05 3.35 -0.29
C LYS A 74 23.46 2.52 -1.42
N ASN A 75 22.83 3.20 -2.36
CA ASN A 75 22.42 2.56 -3.61
C ASN A 75 23.64 2.05 -4.40
N PRO A 76 23.49 0.97 -5.16
CA PRO A 76 24.54 0.49 -6.06
C PRO A 76 24.77 1.49 -7.21
N ALA A 77 25.87 1.32 -7.93
CA ALA A 77 26.12 2.09 -9.15
C ALA A 77 24.99 1.83 -10.17
N GLY A 78 24.63 2.85 -10.95
CA GLY A 78 23.50 2.80 -11.89
C GLY A 78 22.19 3.33 -11.32
N PHE A 79 22.05 3.44 -10.01
CA PHE A 79 20.86 4.01 -9.36
C PHE A 79 21.10 5.46 -8.89
N PRO A 80 20.03 6.23 -8.66
CA PRO A 80 20.13 7.59 -8.11
C PRO A 80 20.97 7.63 -6.84
N SER A 81 21.75 8.72 -6.66
CA SER A 81 22.56 8.91 -5.45
C SER A 81 21.67 8.94 -4.21
N GLY A 82 22.05 8.19 -3.18
CA GLY A 82 21.29 8.11 -1.92
C GLY A 82 21.50 6.79 -1.19
N TYR A 83 20.64 6.52 -0.23
CA TYR A 83 20.71 5.32 0.58
C TYR A 83 19.60 4.35 0.18
N PHE A 84 19.96 3.08 -0.01
CA PHE A 84 19.02 1.97 -0.04
C PHE A 84 18.41 1.74 1.34
N VAL A 85 19.27 1.66 2.37
CA VAL A 85 18.86 1.57 3.77
C VAL A 85 19.62 2.61 4.58
N LYS A 86 18.92 3.34 5.43
CA LYS A 86 19.50 4.20 6.44
C LYS A 86 18.82 3.95 7.78
N ALA A 87 19.55 3.88 8.88
CA ALA A 87 18.96 3.74 10.20
C ALA A 87 19.72 4.60 11.20
N ARG A 88 18.99 5.33 12.05
CA ARG A 88 19.61 6.10 13.13
C ARG A 88 20.32 5.21 14.12
N ARG A 89 19.74 4.04 14.41
CA ARG A 89 20.32 3.05 15.32
C ARG A 89 19.88 1.64 14.94
N ILE A 90 20.84 0.72 15.02
CA ILE A 90 20.61 -0.71 14.92
C ILE A 90 21.19 -1.35 16.19
N ASP A 91 20.39 -2.09 16.93
CA ASP A 91 20.82 -2.92 18.05
C ASP A 91 20.73 -4.40 17.64
N ALA A 92 21.88 -5.05 17.46
CA ALA A 92 22.00 -6.46 17.11
C ALA A 92 22.31 -7.29 18.35
N THR A 93 21.33 -8.02 18.87
CA THR A 93 21.50 -8.91 20.02
C THR A 93 22.15 -10.21 19.58
N LEU A 94 23.24 -10.57 20.24
CA LEU A 94 24.01 -11.78 19.97
C LEU A 94 23.55 -12.96 20.83
N ASP A 95 23.70 -14.17 20.29
CA ASP A 95 23.56 -15.38 21.10
C ASP A 95 24.83 -15.62 21.92
N ALA A 96 24.73 -15.39 23.24
CA ALA A 96 25.86 -15.54 24.15
C ALA A 96 26.40 -16.99 24.20
N ARG A 97 25.54 -18.01 23.97
CA ARG A 97 25.97 -19.42 23.95
C ARG A 97 26.76 -19.72 22.69
N ALA A 98 26.31 -19.26 21.53
CA ALA A 98 27.04 -19.39 20.28
C ALA A 98 28.41 -18.71 20.36
N LEU A 99 28.48 -17.53 20.99
CA LEU A 99 29.72 -16.80 21.17
C LEU A 99 30.77 -17.55 22.04
N LEU A 100 30.32 -18.29 23.06
CA LEU A 100 31.21 -19.17 23.82
C LEU A 100 31.85 -20.27 22.95
N HIS A 101 31.20 -20.65 21.85
CA HIS A 101 31.73 -21.59 20.85
C HIS A 101 32.41 -20.87 19.67
N ARG A 102 32.75 -19.59 19.83
CA ARG A 102 33.38 -18.71 18.80
C ARG A 102 32.53 -18.52 17.53
N GLN A 103 31.23 -18.65 17.65
CA GLN A 103 30.28 -18.37 16.57
C GLN A 103 29.54 -17.07 16.84
N VAL A 104 29.52 -16.17 15.86
CA VAL A 104 28.72 -14.93 15.94
C VAL A 104 27.35 -15.21 15.34
N VAL A 105 26.34 -15.29 16.18
CA VAL A 105 24.95 -15.51 15.75
C VAL A 105 24.10 -14.33 16.22
N ILE A 106 23.45 -13.66 15.30
CA ILE A 106 22.50 -12.58 15.60
C ILE A 106 21.15 -13.22 15.93
N LYS A 107 20.69 -13.04 17.16
CA LYS A 107 19.42 -13.56 17.63
C LYS A 107 18.25 -12.62 17.28
N SER A 108 18.43 -11.33 17.53
CA SER A 108 17.44 -10.33 17.20
C SER A 108 18.08 -9.04 16.69
N LEU A 109 17.34 -8.33 15.86
CA LEU A 109 17.76 -7.05 15.29
C LEU A 109 16.66 -6.02 15.59
N LYS A 110 17.03 -4.90 16.20
CA LYS A 110 16.12 -3.77 16.39
C LYS A 110 16.63 -2.58 15.59
N LEU A 111 15.76 -2.06 14.70
CA LEU A 111 16.04 -0.91 13.85
C LEU A 111 15.18 0.26 14.29
N ASN A 112 15.82 1.37 14.63
CA ASN A 112 15.13 2.60 15.04
C ASN A 112 15.30 3.67 13.96
N ASP A 113 14.19 4.29 13.60
CA ASP A 113 14.09 5.30 12.54
C ASP A 113 14.77 4.83 11.24
N ALA A 114 14.48 3.60 10.84
CA ALA A 114 15.01 3.02 9.63
C ALA A 114 14.24 3.53 8.40
N VAL A 115 14.97 4.00 7.40
CA VAL A 115 14.43 4.37 6.09
C VAL A 115 14.86 3.33 5.07
N LEU A 116 13.89 2.69 4.42
CA LEU A 116 14.11 1.76 3.32
C LEU A 116 13.63 2.42 2.01
N ASN A 117 14.55 2.64 1.08
CA ASN A 117 14.25 3.18 -0.24
C ASN A 117 14.40 2.09 -1.30
N LEU A 118 13.30 1.60 -1.82
CA LEU A 118 13.26 0.67 -2.93
C LEU A 118 13.18 1.49 -4.22
N VAL A 119 14.14 1.31 -5.10
CA VAL A 119 14.19 1.99 -6.41
C VAL A 119 14.22 0.93 -7.49
N SER A 120 13.27 1.00 -8.42
CA SER A 120 13.26 0.22 -9.64
C SER A 120 13.77 1.06 -10.80
N ASP A 121 14.61 0.47 -11.63
CA ASP A 121 15.12 1.05 -12.86
C ASP A 121 14.76 0.13 -14.04
N PRO A 122 14.33 0.67 -15.20
CA PRO A 122 13.92 -0.15 -16.35
C PRO A 122 15.03 -1.07 -16.88
N ASP A 123 16.29 -0.67 -16.78
CA ASP A 123 17.43 -1.41 -17.33
C ASP A 123 18.12 -2.27 -16.26
N GLU A 124 18.26 -1.72 -15.03
CA GLU A 124 19.01 -2.33 -13.93
C GLU A 124 18.15 -3.18 -12.98
N GLY A 125 16.80 -3.09 -13.05
CA GLY A 125 15.88 -3.76 -12.13
C GLY A 125 15.80 -3.06 -10.77
N TRP A 126 15.70 -3.80 -9.67
CA TRP A 126 15.59 -3.24 -8.33
C TRP A 126 16.95 -2.99 -7.68
N ASN A 127 17.09 -1.87 -6.96
CA ASN A 127 18.33 -1.52 -6.25
C ASN A 127 18.76 -2.52 -5.17
N PHE A 128 17.90 -3.44 -4.74
CA PHE A 128 18.25 -4.52 -3.83
C PHE A 128 18.81 -5.75 -4.56
N GLU A 129 18.57 -5.93 -5.86
CA GLU A 129 19.00 -7.09 -6.65
C GLU A 129 20.48 -7.01 -7.07
N ASN A 130 20.97 -5.81 -7.37
CA ASN A 130 22.35 -5.58 -7.84
C ASN A 130 23.36 -5.64 -6.69
N SER A 131 23.29 -6.70 -5.92
CA SER A 131 24.32 -7.10 -4.96
C SER A 131 25.05 -8.28 -5.57
N THR A 132 25.97 -8.03 -6.52
CA THR A 132 26.90 -9.07 -6.96
C THR A 132 27.89 -9.29 -5.83
N PRO A 133 27.84 -10.43 -5.12
CA PRO A 133 28.99 -10.82 -4.33
C PRO A 133 30.15 -10.94 -5.31
N SER A 134 31.26 -10.27 -5.00
CA SER A 134 32.52 -10.45 -5.73
C SER A 134 32.69 -11.94 -6.03
N LYS A 135 32.92 -12.28 -7.31
CA LYS A 135 33.16 -13.66 -7.77
C LYS A 135 34.44 -14.22 -7.17
N THR A 136 34.42 -14.48 -5.89
CA THR A 136 35.38 -15.42 -5.30
C THR A 136 34.72 -16.79 -5.38
N SER A 137 35.15 -17.54 -6.38
CA SER A 137 34.69 -18.89 -6.70
C SER A 137 34.81 -19.83 -5.49
N GLU A 138 33.76 -19.93 -4.70
CA GLU A 138 33.54 -21.16 -3.96
C GLU A 138 32.78 -22.11 -4.89
N LYS A 139 33.47 -23.20 -5.27
CA LYS A 139 32.90 -24.32 -6.02
C LYS A 139 31.64 -24.78 -5.30
N VAL A 140 30.47 -24.49 -5.90
CA VAL A 140 29.18 -25.04 -5.45
C VAL A 140 29.27 -26.55 -5.57
N SER A 141 29.39 -27.27 -4.45
CA SER A 141 29.16 -28.70 -4.39
C SER A 141 27.65 -28.94 -4.60
N PRO A 142 27.29 -29.89 -5.51
CA PRO A 142 25.86 -30.22 -5.69
C PRO A 142 25.35 -30.89 -4.40
N GLY A 143 24.44 -30.22 -3.69
CA GLY A 143 23.80 -30.74 -2.48
C GLY A 143 23.93 -29.89 -1.23
N GLY A 144 24.55 -28.72 -1.30
CA GLY A 144 24.60 -27.78 -0.16
C GLY A 144 23.30 -26.96 -0.01
N SER A 145 22.67 -27.06 1.11
CA SER A 145 21.65 -26.09 1.52
C SER A 145 22.24 -24.68 1.42
N HIS A 146 21.57 -23.76 0.74
CA HIS A 146 21.92 -22.35 0.67
C HIS A 146 21.84 -21.74 2.07
N THR A 147 22.94 -21.78 2.83
CA THR A 147 23.04 -21.02 4.08
C THR A 147 23.17 -19.55 3.69
N SER A 148 22.11 -18.80 3.89
CA SER A 148 22.14 -17.34 3.79
C SER A 148 23.29 -16.79 4.62
N PHE A 149 24.02 -15.81 4.07
CA PHE A 149 25.12 -15.13 4.77
C PHE A 149 24.73 -14.62 6.17
N TRP A 150 23.49 -14.17 6.30
CA TRP A 150 22.95 -13.65 7.56
C TRP A 150 22.38 -14.75 8.47
N GLY A 151 22.22 -15.98 7.97
CA GLY A 151 21.44 -17.01 8.66
C GLY A 151 19.99 -16.59 8.86
N VAL A 152 19.28 -17.31 9.73
CA VAL A 152 17.91 -16.95 10.13
C VAL A 152 17.97 -16.11 11.41
N ILE A 153 17.53 -14.86 11.32
CA ILE A 153 17.37 -13.98 12.48
C ILE A 153 16.03 -14.28 13.13
N SER A 154 16.04 -14.67 14.41
CA SER A 154 14.81 -15.10 15.10
C SER A 154 13.76 -14.01 15.18
N GLU A 155 14.17 -12.74 15.34
CA GLU A 155 13.27 -11.60 15.46
C GLU A 155 13.92 -10.33 14.88
N VAL A 156 13.16 -9.60 14.06
CA VAL A 156 13.52 -8.24 13.60
C VAL A 156 12.40 -7.29 14.00
N GLU A 157 12.74 -6.28 14.77
CA GLU A 157 11.83 -5.23 15.22
C GLU A 157 12.19 -3.91 14.53
N ILE A 158 11.21 -3.22 14.00
CA ILE A 158 11.33 -1.89 13.38
C ILE A 158 10.47 -0.93 14.17
N GLU A 159 11.04 0.20 14.59
CA GLU A 159 10.34 1.29 15.26
C GLU A 159 10.60 2.62 14.55
N GLY A 160 9.55 3.39 14.30
CA GLY A 160 9.64 4.70 13.67
C GLY A 160 10.14 4.65 12.22
N GLY A 161 9.96 3.51 11.53
CA GLY A 161 10.49 3.29 10.20
C GLY A 161 9.76 4.10 9.12
N GLN A 162 10.42 4.23 7.97
CA GLN A 162 9.85 4.77 6.74
C GLN A 162 10.17 3.83 5.58
N LEU A 163 9.18 3.57 4.72
CA LEU A 163 9.36 2.83 3.48
C LEU A 163 8.98 3.73 2.31
N VAL A 164 9.86 3.83 1.33
CA VAL A 164 9.61 4.52 0.06
C VAL A 164 9.90 3.56 -1.07
N ALA A 165 8.96 3.40 -2.00
CA ALA A 165 9.20 2.70 -3.25
C ALA A 165 8.96 3.67 -4.42
N SER A 166 9.93 3.74 -5.31
CA SER A 166 9.93 4.63 -6.48
C SER A 166 10.49 3.91 -7.70
N TYR A 167 10.22 4.42 -8.88
CA TYR A 167 10.95 4.03 -10.05
C TYR A 167 11.70 5.21 -10.66
N HIS A 168 12.83 4.91 -11.29
CA HIS A 168 13.64 5.88 -12.00
C HIS A 168 13.18 5.97 -13.46
N LEU A 169 13.07 7.21 -13.97
CA LEU A 169 12.83 7.44 -15.39
C LEU A 169 14.16 7.79 -16.08
N PRO A 170 14.40 7.32 -17.32
CA PRO A 170 15.68 7.56 -18.03
C PRO A 170 16.03 9.01 -18.29
N SER A 171 15.08 9.94 -18.11
CA SER A 171 15.25 11.38 -18.38
C SER A 171 15.50 12.14 -17.09
N ASP A 172 16.59 12.12 -16.41
CA ASP A 172 17.01 12.97 -15.26
C ASP A 172 15.89 13.65 -14.41
N GLU A 173 14.64 13.25 -14.63
CA GLU A 173 13.50 13.68 -13.84
C GLU A 173 13.50 12.99 -12.48
N PRO A 174 13.05 13.66 -11.41
CA PRO A 174 12.95 13.02 -10.11
C PRO A 174 12.07 11.76 -10.24
N GLY A 175 12.56 10.64 -9.71
CA GLY A 175 11.85 9.35 -9.76
C GLY A 175 10.42 9.47 -9.23
N VAL A 176 9.51 8.71 -9.83
CA VAL A 176 8.09 8.71 -9.42
C VAL A 176 7.91 7.84 -8.19
N ILE A 177 7.40 8.44 -7.12
CA ILE A 177 7.10 7.72 -5.88
C ILE A 177 5.79 6.95 -6.05
N ILE A 178 5.86 5.62 -5.94
CA ILE A 178 4.72 4.72 -6.07
C ILE A 178 4.08 4.45 -4.71
N PHE A 179 4.91 4.23 -3.70
CA PHE A 179 4.47 3.86 -2.36
C PHE A 179 5.30 4.55 -1.30
N GLU A 180 4.63 5.05 -0.28
CA GLU A 180 5.26 5.56 0.94
C GLU A 180 4.51 5.06 2.17
N ALA A 181 5.26 4.74 3.22
CA ALA A 181 4.71 4.49 4.55
C ALA A 181 5.55 5.20 5.60
N HIS A 182 4.90 5.85 6.54
CA HIS A 182 5.54 6.63 7.59
C HIS A 182 5.22 6.09 8.97
N ASN A 183 6.20 6.26 9.89
CA ASN A 183 6.16 5.77 11.26
C ASN A 183 5.79 4.27 11.32
N VAL A 184 6.53 3.50 10.52
CA VAL A 184 6.31 2.06 10.41
C VAL A 184 6.87 1.38 11.65
N SER A 185 6.04 0.55 12.28
CA SER A 185 6.43 -0.36 13.34
C SER A 185 6.09 -1.77 12.94
N SER A 186 7.05 -2.68 13.04
CA SER A 186 6.88 -4.08 12.65
C SER A 186 7.68 -4.98 13.56
N LYS A 187 7.14 -6.17 13.79
CA LYS A 187 7.82 -7.25 14.51
C LYS A 187 7.75 -8.52 13.68
N LEU A 188 8.87 -8.81 13.02
CA LEU A 188 9.02 -9.95 12.12
C LEU A 188 9.72 -11.10 12.84
N LYS A 189 9.31 -12.32 12.55
CA LYS A 189 9.90 -13.54 13.10
C LYS A 189 10.51 -14.38 12.00
N GLN A 190 11.58 -15.12 12.36
CA GLN A 190 12.27 -16.08 11.48
C GLN A 190 12.67 -15.44 10.14
N VAL A 191 13.33 -14.29 10.21
CA VAL A 191 13.72 -13.53 9.02
C VAL A 191 14.90 -14.20 8.33
N ASP A 192 14.66 -14.71 7.12
CA ASP A 192 15.64 -15.31 6.20
C ASP A 192 15.68 -14.52 4.90
N LEU A 193 16.64 -13.62 4.79
CA LEU A 193 16.80 -12.80 3.59
C LEU A 193 17.19 -13.62 2.35
N GLY A 194 17.87 -14.75 2.54
CA GLY A 194 18.21 -15.66 1.44
C GLY A 194 16.96 -16.29 0.83
N ALA A 195 16.04 -16.77 1.67
CA ALA A 195 14.76 -17.30 1.22
C ALA A 195 13.88 -16.24 0.53
N PHE A 196 13.96 -14.98 0.96
CA PHE A 196 13.26 -13.89 0.27
C PHE A 196 13.80 -13.64 -1.12
N MET A 197 15.13 -13.65 -1.28
CA MET A 197 15.80 -13.35 -2.54
C MET A 197 15.76 -14.52 -3.54
N ASP A 198 15.42 -15.72 -3.09
CA ASP A 198 15.32 -16.91 -3.93
C ASP A 198 13.91 -17.10 -4.50
N PRO A 199 13.67 -16.84 -5.81
CA PRO A 199 12.35 -17.00 -6.43
C PRO A 199 11.81 -18.44 -6.40
N SER A 200 12.68 -19.42 -6.20
CA SER A 200 12.31 -20.85 -6.11
C SER A 200 11.93 -21.30 -4.70
N SER A 201 12.12 -20.43 -3.70
CA SER A 201 11.81 -20.75 -2.32
C SER A 201 10.29 -20.89 -2.12
N SER A 202 9.87 -21.99 -1.49
CA SER A 202 8.50 -22.23 -1.07
C SER A 202 8.24 -21.92 0.41
N SER A 203 9.27 -21.47 1.12
CA SER A 203 9.19 -21.13 2.56
C SER A 203 8.97 -19.65 2.79
N PHE A 204 8.33 -19.30 3.92
CA PHE A 204 8.27 -17.91 4.35
C PHE A 204 9.66 -17.40 4.71
N ALA A 205 10.03 -16.27 4.14
CA ALA A 205 11.25 -15.54 4.46
C ALA A 205 11.10 -14.70 5.73
N ALA A 206 9.90 -14.23 6.04
CA ALA A 206 9.56 -13.59 7.31
C ALA A 206 8.04 -13.50 7.45
N GLN A 207 7.57 -13.40 8.70
CA GLN A 207 6.17 -13.12 9.00
C GLN A 207 6.04 -12.34 10.31
N GLY A 208 5.05 -11.49 10.38
CA GLY A 208 4.79 -10.70 11.58
C GLY A 208 3.67 -9.69 11.42
N ASP A 209 3.63 -8.73 12.33
CA ASP A 209 2.66 -7.65 12.33
C ASP A 209 3.30 -6.36 11.82
N LEU A 210 2.51 -5.55 11.14
CA LEU A 210 2.90 -4.22 10.64
C LEU A 210 1.86 -3.19 11.07
N ARG A 211 2.35 -2.02 11.48
CA ARG A 211 1.56 -0.81 11.69
C ARG A 211 2.26 0.36 11.02
N ALA A 212 1.48 1.30 10.52
CA ALA A 212 1.99 2.58 10.02
C ALA A 212 0.99 3.69 10.32
N ASP A 213 1.49 4.88 10.63
CA ASP A 213 0.61 6.04 10.85
C ASP A 213 -0.05 6.47 9.56
N SER A 214 0.69 6.45 8.46
CA SER A 214 0.16 6.79 7.14
C SER A 214 0.81 5.96 6.04
N VAL A 215 0.04 5.73 4.99
CA VAL A 215 0.49 5.14 3.73
C VAL A 215 -0.03 5.97 2.56
N ARG A 216 0.75 6.00 1.48
CA ARG A 216 0.35 6.53 0.20
C ARG A 216 0.70 5.53 -0.90
N PHE A 217 -0.26 5.19 -1.74
CA PHE A 217 -0.05 4.40 -2.95
C PHE A 217 -0.47 5.24 -4.15
N VAL A 218 0.50 5.71 -4.92
CA VAL A 218 0.34 6.70 -5.98
C VAL A 218 -0.40 7.94 -5.45
N SER A 219 -1.68 8.09 -5.71
CA SER A 219 -2.50 9.22 -5.25
C SER A 219 -3.43 8.88 -4.08
N ILE A 220 -3.57 7.60 -3.73
CA ILE A 220 -4.47 7.14 -2.66
C ILE A 220 -3.75 7.19 -1.33
N GLN A 221 -4.39 7.74 -0.31
CA GLN A 221 -3.83 7.90 1.02
C GLN A 221 -4.69 7.21 2.07
N GLY A 222 -4.02 6.65 3.08
CA GLY A 222 -4.67 6.07 4.25
C GLY A 222 -3.86 6.31 5.51
N THR A 223 -4.52 6.21 6.66
CA THR A 223 -3.93 6.39 8.00
C THR A 223 -4.31 5.23 8.91
N ASN A 224 -3.67 5.14 10.09
CA ASN A 224 -3.95 4.10 11.09
C ASN A 224 -3.89 2.68 10.53
N VAL A 225 -2.86 2.42 9.70
CA VAL A 225 -2.71 1.16 8.99
C VAL A 225 -2.28 0.05 9.93
N LYS A 226 -2.93 -1.10 9.82
CA LYS A 226 -2.57 -2.34 10.52
C LYS A 226 -2.69 -3.50 9.54
N SER A 227 -1.73 -4.42 9.55
CA SER A 227 -1.76 -5.61 8.71
C SER A 227 -0.84 -6.68 9.29
N LYS A 228 -1.04 -7.92 8.89
CA LYS A 228 0.00 -8.94 8.95
C LYS A 228 0.89 -8.79 7.73
N LEU A 229 2.19 -8.98 7.92
CA LEU A 229 3.19 -8.91 6.85
C LEU A 229 3.82 -10.29 6.67
N TRP A 230 3.76 -10.82 5.45
CA TRP A 230 4.44 -12.05 5.06
C TRP A 230 5.36 -11.77 3.88
N LEU A 231 6.58 -12.31 3.95
CA LEU A 231 7.58 -12.21 2.89
C LEU A 231 7.91 -13.62 2.39
N MET A 232 7.91 -13.83 1.08
CA MET A 232 8.22 -15.11 0.46
C MET A 232 8.65 -14.90 -1.01
N ALA A 233 9.81 -15.44 -1.43
CA ALA A 233 10.20 -15.52 -2.83
C ALA A 233 10.04 -14.20 -3.62
N LYS A 234 10.58 -13.09 -3.12
CA LYS A 234 10.40 -11.72 -3.65
C LYS A 234 8.94 -11.23 -3.67
N GLN A 235 8.06 -11.85 -2.94
CA GLN A 235 6.68 -11.42 -2.77
C GLN A 235 6.46 -10.85 -1.38
N VAL A 236 5.65 -9.82 -1.31
CA VAL A 236 5.27 -9.12 -0.08
C VAL A 236 3.75 -9.19 0.04
N PHE A 237 3.24 -9.77 1.13
CA PHE A 237 1.81 -9.91 1.38
C PHE A 237 1.43 -9.11 2.62
N PHE A 238 0.46 -8.24 2.46
CA PHE A 238 -0.24 -7.55 3.54
C PHE A 238 -1.60 -8.24 3.69
N VAL A 239 -1.79 -8.96 4.79
CA VAL A 239 -2.96 -9.81 5.02
C VAL A 239 -3.77 -9.28 6.20
N ASP A 240 -5.10 -9.41 6.14
CA ASP A 240 -6.02 -8.85 7.13
C ASP A 240 -5.78 -7.35 7.37
N GLY A 241 -5.46 -6.61 6.30
CA GLY A 241 -5.17 -5.19 6.34
C GLY A 241 -6.39 -4.37 6.74
N SER A 242 -6.15 -3.27 7.48
CA SER A 242 -7.16 -2.26 7.80
C SER A 242 -6.53 -0.88 7.84
N LEU A 243 -7.28 0.14 7.41
CA LEU A 243 -6.86 1.52 7.38
C LEU A 243 -8.07 2.47 7.44
N GLU A 244 -7.82 3.71 7.77
CA GLU A 244 -8.77 4.80 7.63
C GLU A 244 -8.42 5.62 6.39
N ALA A 245 -9.40 5.95 5.56
CA ALA A 245 -9.20 6.75 4.36
C ALA A 245 -10.44 7.59 4.05
N TYR A 246 -10.21 8.85 3.72
CA TYR A 246 -11.25 9.75 3.23
C TYR A 246 -12.53 9.80 4.10
N GLY A 247 -12.36 9.78 5.44
CA GLY A 247 -13.46 9.82 6.39
C GLY A 247 -14.31 8.55 6.49
N GLY A 248 -13.82 7.45 5.95
CA GLY A 248 -14.31 6.09 6.08
C GLY A 248 -13.20 5.11 6.42
N SER A 249 -13.44 3.83 6.22
CA SER A 249 -12.47 2.76 6.47
C SER A 249 -12.31 1.83 5.27
N GLY A 250 -11.13 1.26 5.15
CA GLY A 250 -10.79 0.18 4.22
C GLY A 250 -10.29 -1.04 4.96
N ALA A 251 -10.58 -2.21 4.43
CA ALA A 251 -10.03 -3.49 4.91
C ALA A 251 -9.76 -4.40 3.71
N GLY A 252 -8.81 -5.33 3.86
CA GLY A 252 -8.53 -6.31 2.81
C GLY A 252 -7.10 -6.77 2.76
N ASP A 253 -6.73 -7.35 1.64
CA ASP A 253 -5.40 -7.90 1.39
C ASP A 253 -4.75 -7.18 0.21
N LEU A 254 -3.43 -7.05 0.28
CA LEU A 254 -2.60 -6.48 -0.79
C LEU A 254 -1.36 -7.33 -0.94
N SER A 255 -0.98 -7.64 -2.15
CA SER A 255 0.28 -8.33 -2.43
C SER A 255 1.06 -7.65 -3.55
N PHE A 256 2.38 -7.68 -3.42
CA PHE A 256 3.31 -7.26 -4.46
C PHE A 256 4.21 -8.43 -4.84
N ASN A 257 4.47 -8.58 -6.13
CA ASN A 257 5.49 -9.45 -6.65
C ASN A 257 6.60 -8.58 -7.26
N LEU A 258 7.80 -8.72 -6.69
CA LEU A 258 8.99 -7.94 -7.05
C LEU A 258 10.01 -8.79 -7.86
N ALA A 259 9.59 -9.95 -8.39
CA ALA A 259 10.49 -10.85 -9.11
C ALA A 259 10.82 -10.40 -10.54
N GLY A 260 10.01 -9.51 -11.12
CA GLY A 260 10.19 -8.94 -12.46
C GLY A 260 10.83 -7.56 -12.43
N ARG A 261 11.06 -6.99 -13.62
CA ARG A 261 11.46 -5.58 -13.76
C ARG A 261 10.36 -4.65 -13.29
N ASP A 262 9.13 -4.93 -13.72
CA ASP A 262 7.94 -4.25 -13.27
C ASP A 262 7.34 -5.00 -12.09
N ALA A 263 7.00 -4.27 -11.03
CA ALA A 263 6.29 -4.87 -9.92
C ALA A 263 4.85 -5.14 -10.32
N SER A 264 4.37 -6.34 -10.08
CA SER A 264 2.94 -6.62 -10.18
C SER A 264 2.29 -6.61 -8.79
N PHE A 265 1.01 -6.25 -8.75
CA PHE A 265 0.25 -6.26 -7.51
C PHE A 265 -1.13 -6.84 -7.66
N SER A 266 -1.69 -7.32 -6.57
CA SER A 266 -3.10 -7.66 -6.45
C SER A 266 -3.66 -7.19 -5.12
N ALA A 267 -4.90 -6.72 -5.12
CA ALA A 267 -5.59 -6.23 -3.94
C ALA A 267 -7.04 -6.68 -3.90
N ASN A 268 -7.50 -7.06 -2.72
CA ASN A 268 -8.93 -7.23 -2.40
C ASN A 268 -9.26 -6.15 -1.37
N ALA A 269 -10.13 -5.23 -1.71
CA ALA A 269 -10.48 -4.11 -0.84
C ALA A 269 -11.97 -4.11 -0.52
N GLN A 270 -12.31 -3.96 0.75
CA GLN A 270 -13.64 -3.64 1.24
C GLN A 270 -13.62 -2.21 1.77
N MET A 271 -14.55 -1.39 1.34
CA MET A 271 -14.66 0.01 1.73
C MET A 271 -15.96 0.24 2.48
N ASN A 272 -15.94 1.09 3.50
CA ASN A 272 -17.11 1.42 4.29
C ASN A 272 -17.11 2.91 4.66
N GLY A 273 -18.16 3.62 4.27
CA GLY A 273 -18.39 5.02 4.61
C GLY A 273 -17.40 6.02 4.01
N VAL A 274 -16.65 5.63 2.97
CA VAL A 274 -15.65 6.48 2.30
C VAL A 274 -16.35 7.69 1.66
N ASP A 275 -15.83 8.88 1.90
CA ASP A 275 -16.32 10.12 1.27
C ASP A 275 -15.85 10.18 -0.18
N VAL A 276 -16.81 10.10 -1.10
CA VAL A 276 -16.53 10.05 -2.54
C VAL A 276 -15.87 11.34 -3.05
N ALA A 277 -16.25 12.50 -2.51
CA ALA A 277 -15.67 13.77 -2.95
C ALA A 277 -14.18 13.86 -2.59
N HIS A 278 -13.82 13.43 -1.38
CA HIS A 278 -12.42 13.38 -0.94
C HIS A 278 -11.61 12.34 -1.70
N LEU A 279 -12.17 11.15 -1.95
CA LEU A 279 -11.50 10.12 -2.75
C LEU A 279 -11.26 10.62 -4.18
N LEU A 280 -12.27 11.16 -4.83
CA LEU A 280 -12.15 11.65 -6.22
C LEU A 280 -11.24 12.86 -6.34
N ALA A 281 -11.07 13.66 -5.28
CA ALA A 281 -10.15 14.79 -5.26
C ALA A 281 -8.67 14.35 -5.34
N ALA A 282 -8.34 13.07 -5.04
CA ALA A 282 -7.02 12.50 -5.25
C ALA A 282 -6.67 12.32 -6.73
N PHE A 283 -7.66 12.36 -7.63
CA PHE A 283 -7.49 12.23 -9.06
C PHE A 283 -7.83 13.56 -9.77
N PRO A 284 -6.96 14.08 -10.64
CA PRO A 284 -7.16 15.40 -11.26
C PRO A 284 -8.52 15.57 -11.94
N GLN A 285 -8.99 14.54 -12.64
CA GLN A 285 -10.26 14.55 -13.39
C GLN A 285 -11.49 14.20 -12.53
N GLY A 286 -11.29 13.75 -11.29
CA GLY A 286 -12.37 13.31 -10.40
C GLY A 286 -12.95 14.42 -9.53
N ARG A 287 -12.21 15.53 -9.37
CA ARG A 287 -12.59 16.61 -8.45
C ARG A 287 -13.96 17.23 -8.80
N GLY A 288 -14.86 17.27 -7.81
CA GLY A 288 -16.19 17.86 -7.96
C GLY A 288 -17.19 17.06 -8.80
N LYS A 289 -16.85 15.83 -9.23
CA LYS A 289 -17.72 15.02 -10.08
C LYS A 289 -18.85 14.34 -9.32
N MET A 290 -18.58 13.92 -8.10
CA MET A 290 -19.57 13.21 -7.28
C MET A 290 -19.31 13.45 -5.79
N THR A 291 -20.38 13.41 -5.00
CA THR A 291 -20.36 13.39 -3.54
C THR A 291 -21.14 12.20 -3.03
N GLY A 292 -21.07 11.95 -1.72
CA GLY A 292 -21.81 10.89 -1.03
C GLY A 292 -20.90 9.97 -0.23
N LYS A 293 -21.49 8.99 0.43
CA LYS A 293 -20.77 7.96 1.20
C LYS A 293 -20.77 6.65 0.45
N MET A 294 -19.57 6.12 0.21
CA MET A 294 -19.34 4.90 -0.57
C MET A 294 -19.07 3.71 0.33
N GLU A 295 -19.67 2.60 -0.03
CA GLU A 295 -19.43 1.27 0.54
C GLU A 295 -19.33 0.24 -0.58
N GLY A 296 -18.60 -0.85 -0.37
CA GLY A 296 -18.53 -1.96 -1.32
C GLY A 296 -17.22 -2.70 -1.31
N THR A 297 -17.04 -3.54 -2.33
CA THR A 297 -15.86 -4.37 -2.50
C THR A 297 -15.29 -4.20 -3.90
N MET A 298 -13.96 -4.18 -3.99
CA MET A 298 -13.23 -4.13 -5.26
C MET A 298 -12.05 -5.10 -5.21
N LYS A 299 -11.78 -5.74 -6.35
CA LYS A 299 -10.55 -6.48 -6.59
C LYS A 299 -9.78 -5.77 -7.69
N PHE A 300 -8.49 -5.57 -7.47
CA PHE A 300 -7.60 -4.93 -8.43
C PHE A 300 -6.38 -5.83 -8.65
N ALA A 301 -5.85 -5.78 -9.85
CA ALA A 301 -4.55 -6.33 -10.16
C ALA A 301 -3.93 -5.54 -11.31
N GLY A 302 -2.61 -5.61 -11.45
CA GLY A 302 -1.91 -4.93 -12.54
C GLY A 302 -0.41 -4.96 -12.33
N GLU A 303 0.27 -4.42 -13.32
CA GLU A 303 1.70 -4.13 -13.27
C GLU A 303 1.89 -2.64 -13.03
N ILE A 304 2.95 -2.28 -12.32
CA ILE A 304 3.33 -0.90 -12.08
C ILE A 304 4.32 -0.53 -13.17
N GLU A 305 3.82 0.17 -14.19
CA GLU A 305 4.63 0.52 -15.35
C GLU A 305 5.60 1.67 -15.06
N HIS A 306 6.80 1.62 -15.64
CA HIS A 306 7.77 2.71 -15.63
C HIS A 306 7.33 3.82 -16.61
N SER A 307 6.25 4.51 -16.30
CA SER A 307 5.63 5.54 -17.13
C SER A 307 5.07 6.68 -16.29
N HIS A 308 4.67 7.78 -16.93
CA HIS A 308 4.00 8.90 -16.24
C HIS A 308 2.62 8.52 -15.67
N ASP A 309 2.04 7.41 -16.13
CA ASP A 309 0.82 6.81 -15.56
C ASP A 309 1.12 5.37 -15.13
N PRO A 310 1.70 5.17 -13.94
CA PRO A 310 2.12 3.85 -13.46
C PRO A 310 0.97 2.87 -13.26
N LEU A 311 -0.27 3.36 -13.27
CA LEU A 311 -1.47 2.58 -13.06
C LEU A 311 -2.27 2.34 -14.35
N ALA A 312 -1.73 2.67 -15.52
CA ALA A 312 -2.42 2.51 -16.80
C ALA A 312 -2.85 1.06 -17.08
N GLY A 313 -2.05 0.08 -16.65
CA GLY A 313 -2.29 -1.36 -16.80
C GLY A 313 -3.21 -1.96 -15.73
N ILE A 314 -3.79 -1.17 -14.82
CA ILE A 314 -4.67 -1.71 -13.76
C ILE A 314 -5.97 -2.24 -14.35
N HIS A 315 -6.33 -3.42 -13.89
CA HIS A 315 -7.64 -4.02 -14.14
C HIS A 315 -8.29 -4.46 -12.82
N GLY A 316 -9.61 -4.55 -12.82
CA GLY A 316 -10.31 -4.93 -11.60
C GLY A 316 -11.81 -5.02 -11.78
N ALA A 317 -12.48 -5.55 -10.76
CA ALA A 317 -13.92 -5.65 -10.73
C ALA A 317 -14.45 -5.55 -9.30
N GLY A 318 -15.69 -5.09 -9.17
CA GLY A 318 -16.32 -5.02 -7.86
C GLY A 318 -17.73 -4.47 -7.90
N ARG A 319 -18.29 -4.33 -6.71
CA ARG A 319 -19.59 -3.74 -6.50
C ARG A 319 -19.47 -2.57 -5.53
N LEU A 320 -19.95 -1.42 -5.95
CA LEU A 320 -19.95 -0.21 -5.14
C LEU A 320 -21.37 0.33 -4.98
N THR A 321 -21.64 0.91 -3.83
CA THR A 321 -22.85 1.66 -3.54
C THR A 321 -22.47 3.01 -2.97
N VAL A 322 -23.00 4.09 -3.54
CA VAL A 322 -22.88 5.45 -3.02
C VAL A 322 -24.24 5.88 -2.50
N ARG A 323 -24.29 6.36 -1.26
CA ARG A 323 -25.53 6.83 -0.61
C ARG A 323 -25.52 8.33 -0.41
N ASN A 324 -26.70 8.93 -0.51
CA ASN A 324 -26.94 10.36 -0.24
C ASN A 324 -25.95 11.25 -1.00
N GLY A 325 -25.87 11.05 -2.31
CA GLY A 325 -24.89 11.67 -3.16
C GLY A 325 -25.46 12.72 -4.11
N GLN A 326 -24.54 13.43 -4.73
CA GLN A 326 -24.79 14.37 -5.83
C GLN A 326 -23.83 14.08 -6.97
N ALA A 327 -24.31 14.28 -8.19
CA ALA A 327 -23.50 14.19 -9.41
C ALA A 327 -23.78 15.44 -10.29
N PRO A 328 -23.13 16.59 -9.96
CA PRO A 328 -23.46 17.89 -10.54
C PRO A 328 -23.35 17.95 -12.06
N SER A 329 -22.37 17.26 -12.65
CA SER A 329 -22.20 17.20 -14.11
C SER A 329 -23.33 16.45 -14.80
N LEU A 330 -23.84 15.38 -14.17
CA LEU A 330 -24.89 14.56 -14.77
C LEU A 330 -26.26 15.21 -14.71
N LYS A 331 -26.58 15.94 -13.63
CA LYS A 331 -27.93 16.54 -13.39
C LYS A 331 -29.04 15.58 -13.79
N LEU A 332 -28.90 14.29 -13.34
CA LEU A 332 -29.72 13.17 -13.84
C LEU A 332 -31.20 13.48 -13.79
N ASN A 333 -31.70 13.92 -12.62
CA ASN A 333 -33.10 14.17 -12.43
C ASN A 333 -33.59 15.25 -13.39
N ALA A 334 -32.86 16.36 -13.56
CA ALA A 334 -33.23 17.45 -14.45
C ALA A 334 -33.19 17.02 -15.92
N ASN A 335 -32.16 16.31 -16.36
CA ASN A 335 -32.02 15.89 -17.74
C ASN A 335 -33.06 14.83 -18.12
N VAL A 336 -33.35 13.89 -17.23
CA VAL A 336 -34.43 12.90 -17.42
C VAL A 336 -35.77 13.55 -17.52
N MET A 337 -36.10 14.51 -16.65
CA MET A 337 -37.35 15.26 -16.70
C MET A 337 -37.46 16.06 -17.98
N LYS A 338 -36.37 16.68 -18.47
CA LYS A 338 -36.34 17.40 -19.74
C LYS A 338 -36.59 16.48 -20.93
N LEU A 339 -35.99 15.29 -20.98
CA LEU A 339 -36.24 14.29 -22.02
C LEU A 339 -37.70 13.86 -22.05
N ALA A 340 -38.31 13.67 -20.89
CA ALA A 340 -39.71 13.32 -20.76
C ALA A 340 -40.67 14.52 -21.06
N ARG A 341 -40.13 15.69 -21.41
CA ARG A 341 -40.86 16.96 -21.63
C ARG A 341 -41.57 17.48 -20.39
N PHE A 342 -41.14 17.11 -19.21
CA PHE A 342 -41.63 17.60 -17.92
C PHE A 342 -40.62 18.54 -17.29
N ASN A 343 -40.61 19.80 -17.68
CA ASN A 343 -39.70 20.78 -17.11
C ASN A 343 -40.25 21.31 -15.77
N ASN A 344 -39.35 21.37 -14.76
CA ASN A 344 -39.57 22.04 -13.47
C ASN A 344 -40.74 21.52 -12.62
N LEU A 345 -41.07 20.23 -12.68
CA LEU A 345 -42.14 19.65 -11.89
C LEU A 345 -41.63 18.67 -10.81
N GLY A 346 -42.24 18.78 -9.61
CA GLY A 346 -42.06 17.84 -8.53
C GLY A 346 -40.66 17.82 -7.85
N PRO A 347 -40.34 16.80 -7.03
CA PRO A 347 -39.12 16.73 -6.26
C PRO A 347 -37.83 16.71 -7.09
N ALA A 348 -37.90 16.27 -8.34
CA ALA A 348 -36.78 16.24 -9.26
C ALA A 348 -36.25 17.63 -9.63
N ALA A 349 -37.14 18.64 -9.67
CA ALA A 349 -36.76 20.04 -9.97
C ALA A 349 -35.97 20.69 -8.79
N GLN A 350 -36.27 20.28 -7.56
CA GLN A 350 -35.60 20.78 -6.35
C GLN A 350 -34.25 20.10 -6.11
N ASN A 351 -34.09 18.89 -6.64
CA ASN A 351 -32.88 18.06 -6.45
C ASN A 351 -32.35 17.57 -7.81
N PRO A 352 -31.88 18.49 -8.68
CA PRO A 352 -31.56 18.14 -10.08
C PRO A 352 -30.40 17.15 -10.27
N ASP A 353 -29.51 17.11 -9.33
CA ASP A 353 -28.26 16.32 -9.37
C ASP A 353 -28.12 15.28 -8.24
N SER A 354 -29.12 15.24 -7.32
CA SER A 354 -29.07 14.44 -6.10
C SER A 354 -29.67 13.04 -6.29
N PHE A 355 -29.12 12.06 -5.59
CA PHE A 355 -29.64 10.70 -5.49
C PHE A 355 -29.54 10.17 -4.05
N SER A 356 -30.49 9.30 -3.66
CA SER A 356 -30.45 8.63 -2.37
C SER A 356 -29.50 7.41 -2.39
N SER A 357 -29.42 6.71 -3.54
CA SER A 357 -28.54 5.57 -3.74
C SER A 357 -28.14 5.43 -5.20
N LEU A 358 -26.87 5.13 -5.43
CA LEU A 358 -26.32 4.68 -6.70
C LEU A 358 -25.53 3.40 -6.44
N SER A 359 -25.95 2.29 -7.04
CA SER A 359 -25.22 1.02 -6.95
C SER A 359 -24.80 0.56 -8.33
N ALA A 360 -23.59 0.03 -8.45
CA ALA A 360 -23.03 -0.43 -9.72
C ALA A 360 -22.13 -1.64 -9.54
N ASP A 361 -22.25 -2.59 -10.48
CA ASP A 361 -21.22 -3.61 -10.72
C ASP A 361 -20.23 -3.01 -11.72
N LEU A 362 -18.98 -2.85 -11.30
CA LEU A 362 -17.93 -2.17 -12.06
C LEU A 362 -16.88 -3.17 -12.54
N GLU A 363 -16.40 -2.95 -13.73
CA GLU A 363 -15.24 -3.62 -14.32
C GLU A 363 -14.30 -2.55 -14.88
N LEU A 364 -13.05 -2.56 -14.41
CA LEU A 364 -11.98 -1.65 -14.86
C LEU A 364 -11.02 -2.44 -15.73
N ALA A 365 -10.77 -2.02 -16.95
CA ALA A 365 -9.74 -2.55 -17.82
C ALA A 365 -9.38 -1.53 -18.90
N ASN A 366 -8.10 -1.43 -19.24
CA ASN A 366 -7.59 -0.54 -20.30
C ASN A 366 -8.09 0.91 -20.14
N GLN A 367 -7.97 1.45 -18.93
CA GLN A 367 -8.42 2.80 -18.57
C GLN A 367 -9.92 3.06 -18.87
N ARG A 368 -10.72 2.00 -18.88
CA ARG A 368 -12.17 2.07 -19.08
C ARG A 368 -12.88 1.42 -17.91
N ILE A 369 -13.82 2.14 -17.33
CA ILE A 369 -14.76 1.62 -16.33
C ILE A 369 -16.03 1.26 -17.06
N SER A 370 -16.41 -0.02 -17.05
CA SER A 370 -17.66 -0.53 -17.61
C SER A 370 -18.58 -1.04 -16.50
N SER A 371 -19.87 -1.00 -16.77
CA SER A 371 -20.89 -1.57 -15.89
C SER A 371 -22.03 -2.18 -16.69
N ARG A 372 -22.37 -3.41 -16.32
CA ARG A 372 -23.53 -4.09 -16.88
C ARG A 372 -24.83 -3.65 -16.20
N GLN A 373 -24.73 -3.17 -14.98
CA GLN A 373 -25.88 -2.73 -14.20
C GLN A 373 -25.49 -1.60 -13.24
N ILE A 374 -26.09 -0.44 -13.48
CA ILE A 374 -26.08 0.69 -12.56
C ILE A 374 -27.54 0.96 -12.20
N ASN A 375 -27.84 0.97 -10.91
CA ASN A 375 -29.15 1.35 -10.38
C ASN A 375 -29.03 2.67 -9.64
N ILE A 376 -29.83 3.64 -10.02
CA ILE A 376 -29.87 4.96 -9.40
C ILE A 376 -31.28 5.19 -8.85
N VAL A 377 -31.36 5.51 -7.57
CA VAL A 377 -32.60 5.93 -6.91
C VAL A 377 -32.46 7.43 -6.63
N GLY A 378 -33.10 8.22 -7.47
CA GLY A 378 -33.11 9.67 -7.33
C GLY A 378 -34.38 10.19 -6.64
N TYR A 379 -34.49 11.49 -6.57
CA TYR A 379 -35.67 12.19 -6.00
C TYR A 379 -36.71 12.38 -7.10
N GLY A 380 -37.64 11.44 -7.18
CA GLY A 380 -38.71 11.42 -8.19
C GLY A 380 -38.31 10.78 -9.53
N VAL A 381 -37.07 10.39 -9.71
CA VAL A 381 -36.55 9.67 -10.89
C VAL A 381 -35.70 8.50 -10.44
N ASN A 382 -36.04 7.31 -10.92
CA ASN A 382 -35.15 6.15 -10.80
C ASN A 382 -34.57 5.83 -12.19
N ALA A 383 -33.35 5.32 -12.24
CA ALA A 383 -32.75 4.90 -13.50
C ALA A 383 -31.99 3.57 -13.34
N GLN A 384 -32.09 2.77 -14.38
CA GLN A 384 -31.29 1.57 -14.54
C GLN A 384 -30.56 1.66 -15.87
N CYS A 385 -29.23 1.55 -15.86
CA CYS A 385 -28.43 1.70 -17.06
C CYS A 385 -27.21 0.78 -17.06
N SER A 386 -26.63 0.63 -18.24
CA SER A 386 -25.37 -0.04 -18.50
C SER A 386 -24.53 0.78 -19.46
N GLY A 387 -23.21 0.58 -19.46
CA GLY A 387 -22.36 1.34 -20.36
C GLY A 387 -20.94 1.45 -19.83
N SER A 388 -20.21 2.45 -20.30
CA SER A 388 -18.83 2.65 -19.94
C SER A 388 -18.41 4.12 -19.88
N LEU A 389 -17.38 4.37 -19.08
CA LEU A 389 -16.65 5.62 -18.94
C LEU A 389 -15.18 5.34 -19.28
N ASN A 390 -14.61 6.02 -20.25
CA ASN A 390 -13.18 6.05 -20.47
C ASN A 390 -12.56 7.08 -19.54
N VAL A 391 -11.62 6.68 -18.68
CA VAL A 391 -10.96 7.59 -17.72
C VAL A 391 -9.73 8.28 -18.33
N ALA A 392 -9.29 7.85 -19.51
CA ALA A 392 -8.22 8.51 -20.25
C ALA A 392 -8.72 9.76 -21.00
N GLY A 393 -7.84 10.73 -21.15
CA GLY A 393 -8.10 11.95 -21.91
C GLY A 393 -9.28 12.77 -21.36
N ALA A 394 -10.24 13.12 -22.21
CA ALA A 394 -11.40 13.95 -21.84
C ALA A 394 -12.51 13.20 -21.09
N GLY A 395 -12.34 11.92 -20.80
CA GLY A 395 -13.33 11.12 -20.06
C GLY A 395 -14.62 10.89 -20.84
N SER A 396 -14.58 10.14 -21.97
CA SER A 396 -15.77 9.87 -22.76
C SER A 396 -16.75 8.94 -22.05
N VAL A 397 -18.04 9.25 -22.13
CA VAL A 397 -19.14 8.46 -21.54
C VAL A 397 -20.05 7.90 -22.62
N ASP A 398 -20.48 6.65 -22.44
CA ASP A 398 -21.52 6.01 -23.26
C ASP A 398 -22.34 5.05 -22.40
N TYR A 399 -23.50 5.52 -21.97
CA TYR A 399 -24.46 4.75 -21.17
C TYR A 399 -25.82 4.72 -21.82
N GLN A 400 -26.51 3.59 -21.68
CA GLN A 400 -27.89 3.42 -22.11
C GLN A 400 -28.72 2.74 -21.03
N GLY A 401 -29.99 3.07 -20.97
CA GLY A 401 -30.83 2.54 -19.92
C GLY A 401 -32.27 2.99 -20.00
N VAL A 402 -32.99 2.71 -18.92
CA VAL A 402 -34.38 3.09 -18.75
C VAL A 402 -34.49 3.96 -17.50
N ALA A 403 -35.16 5.07 -17.65
CA ALA A 403 -35.53 5.94 -16.51
C ALA A 403 -37.03 5.80 -16.21
N GLU A 404 -37.36 5.79 -14.93
CA GLU A 404 -38.71 5.75 -14.42
C GLU A 404 -39.02 7.04 -13.63
N ILE A 405 -40.09 7.73 -13.99
CA ILE A 405 -40.60 8.86 -13.26
C ILE A 405 -41.86 8.42 -12.51
N LEU A 406 -41.92 8.69 -11.21
CA LEU A 406 -43.13 8.46 -10.41
C LEU A 406 -44.20 9.50 -10.77
N ALA A 407 -45.30 9.03 -11.32
CA ALA A 407 -46.43 9.88 -11.65
C ALA A 407 -47.17 10.33 -10.38
N THR A 408 -47.10 11.60 -10.05
CA THR A 408 -48.06 12.23 -9.09
C THR A 408 -49.43 12.32 -9.70
N GLN A 409 -50.46 12.12 -8.89
CA GLN A 409 -51.87 12.10 -9.35
C GLN A 409 -52.23 13.29 -10.23
N GLY A 410 -52.79 13.01 -11.42
CA GLY A 410 -53.42 14.01 -12.27
C GLY A 410 -52.64 14.47 -13.51
N PHE A 411 -51.37 14.15 -13.65
CA PHE A 411 -50.54 14.73 -14.72
C PHE A 411 -50.28 13.85 -15.96
N PHE A 412 -50.60 12.56 -15.93
CA PHE A 412 -50.24 11.68 -17.03
C PHE A 412 -51.45 11.09 -17.73
N THR A 413 -51.63 11.46 -19.00
CA THR A 413 -52.52 10.81 -19.92
C THR A 413 -51.69 9.87 -20.84
N ASN A 414 -52.28 8.77 -21.31
CA ASN A 414 -51.66 7.85 -22.29
C ASN A 414 -51.15 8.55 -23.56
N THR A 415 -51.77 9.69 -23.90
CA THR A 415 -51.40 10.52 -25.04
C THR A 415 -50.09 11.24 -24.84
N LEU A 416 -49.82 11.79 -23.66
CA LEU A 416 -48.53 12.43 -23.30
C LEU A 416 -47.40 11.41 -23.22
N ALA A 417 -47.67 10.22 -22.71
CA ALA A 417 -46.70 9.11 -22.71
C ALA A 417 -46.25 8.75 -24.13
N ARG A 418 -47.19 8.58 -25.06
CA ARG A 418 -46.88 8.27 -26.46
C ARG A 418 -46.09 9.35 -27.19
N LEU A 419 -46.36 10.62 -26.91
CA LEU A 419 -45.67 11.75 -27.53
C LEU A 419 -44.19 11.86 -27.07
N SER A 420 -43.86 11.34 -25.87
CA SER A 420 -42.50 11.34 -25.31
C SER A 420 -41.73 10.03 -25.62
N GLY A 421 -42.28 9.07 -26.35
CA GLY A 421 -41.69 7.75 -26.53
C GLY A 421 -41.66 6.89 -25.26
N ALA A 422 -42.51 7.24 -24.28
CA ALA A 422 -42.55 6.60 -22.97
C ALA A 422 -43.68 5.59 -22.85
N THR A 423 -43.55 4.64 -21.95
CA THR A 423 -44.56 3.67 -21.58
C THR A 423 -45.10 3.95 -20.21
N LEU A 424 -46.43 4.09 -20.10
CA LEU A 424 -47.11 4.31 -18.79
C LEU A 424 -47.60 2.93 -18.28
N LYS A 425 -47.03 2.47 -17.15
CA LYS A 425 -47.46 1.24 -16.48
C LYS A 425 -47.44 1.48 -14.95
N ASN A 426 -48.53 1.10 -14.27
CA ASN A 426 -48.64 1.18 -12.81
C ASN A 426 -48.28 2.58 -12.23
N ARG A 427 -48.73 3.66 -12.84
CA ARG A 427 -48.40 5.05 -12.46
C ARG A 427 -46.91 5.41 -12.57
N LYS A 428 -46.13 4.64 -13.30
CA LYS A 428 -44.74 4.95 -13.63
C LYS A 428 -44.64 5.24 -15.11
N LEU A 429 -43.93 6.31 -15.43
CA LEU A 429 -43.61 6.66 -16.80
C LEU A 429 -42.17 6.17 -17.06
N SER A 430 -42.03 5.18 -17.89
CA SER A 430 -40.72 4.60 -18.24
C SER A 430 -40.34 4.99 -19.66
N PHE A 431 -39.11 5.44 -19.88
CA PHE A 431 -38.57 5.74 -21.20
C PHE A 431 -37.12 5.41 -21.34
N PRO A 432 -36.69 4.96 -22.53
CA PRO A 432 -35.29 4.67 -22.79
C PRO A 432 -34.49 5.96 -22.95
N PHE A 433 -33.25 5.98 -22.42
CA PHE A 433 -32.34 7.09 -22.57
C PHE A 433 -30.92 6.62 -22.90
N ARG A 434 -30.16 7.52 -23.51
CA ARG A 434 -28.72 7.38 -23.73
C ARG A 434 -28.01 8.60 -23.22
N VAL A 435 -26.83 8.38 -22.62
CA VAL A 435 -25.88 9.42 -22.19
C VAL A 435 -24.61 9.22 -23.00
N SER A 436 -24.18 10.26 -23.70
CA SER A 436 -22.95 10.29 -24.48
C SER A 436 -22.17 11.59 -24.22
N GLY A 437 -21.00 11.76 -24.84
CA GLY A 437 -20.18 12.96 -24.67
C GLY A 437 -19.04 12.73 -23.69
N THR A 438 -18.77 13.69 -22.82
CA THR A 438 -17.69 13.60 -21.81
C THR A 438 -18.26 13.69 -20.40
N ILE A 439 -17.45 13.31 -19.41
CA ILE A 439 -17.84 13.41 -17.99
C ILE A 439 -18.17 14.84 -17.56
N ASP A 440 -17.57 15.84 -18.21
CA ASP A 440 -17.81 17.26 -17.97
C ASP A 440 -19.02 17.80 -18.72
N ASN A 441 -19.33 17.22 -19.88
CA ASN A 441 -20.43 17.67 -20.73
C ASN A 441 -21.23 16.46 -21.26
N PRO A 442 -21.97 15.76 -20.39
CA PRO A 442 -22.78 14.62 -20.77
C PRO A 442 -24.00 15.10 -21.56
N LYS A 443 -24.27 14.41 -22.67
CA LYS A 443 -25.42 14.70 -23.56
C LYS A 443 -26.46 13.58 -23.39
N PHE A 444 -27.65 13.96 -22.99
CA PHE A 444 -28.78 13.05 -22.83
C PHE A 444 -29.66 13.06 -24.08
N SER A 445 -30.07 11.89 -24.54
CA SER A 445 -30.98 11.68 -25.65
C SER A 445 -31.94 10.52 -25.36
N VAL A 446 -33.07 10.48 -26.07
CA VAL A 446 -33.95 9.30 -26.06
C VAL A 446 -33.26 8.23 -26.88
N ALA A 447 -33.17 7.00 -26.33
CA ALA A 447 -32.68 5.86 -27.09
C ALA A 447 -33.81 5.34 -27.98
N HIS A 448 -33.51 5.07 -29.25
CA HIS A 448 -34.43 4.48 -30.26
C HIS A 448 -34.17 3.00 -30.35
#